data_3b0b160928cf17af39bb77e947fb1616
#
_entry.id   3b0b160928cf17af39bb77e947fb1616
#
_cell.length_a   1.000
_cell.length_b   1.000
_cell.length_c   1.000
_cell.angle_alpha   90.00
_cell.angle_beta   90.00
_cell.angle_gamma   90.00
#
_symmetry.space_group_name_H-M   'P 1'
#
loop_
_entity.id
_entity.type
_entity.pdbx_description
1 polymer ?
#
loop_
_entity_poly.entity_id
_entity_poly.type
_entity_poly.pdbx_seq_one_letter_code
_entity_poly.pdbx_strand_id
1 'polypeptide(L)'
;FGWPAIHKRYDQINLKDSDIIPEILFIDCGAKNKNEVEKLGIRIGAFITYDVGYDELANSRIIGRGLDNKIGGFIIAEVAKLISINKIKINFSLYIVNAVQEEIGHKGAEIIAKKINPNIAIITDVIHDTNTPMIKKELEGDITIGLGPVLTYGPSIHKKLNQQIIRCAKRNKIDVQYTTSSWSTGTDTEAFAYSNLGCPSALISLPL
;
A
#
# COMPACT_ATOMS: atom_id res chain seq x y z
N PHE A 1 11.07 -10.53 -18.12
CA PHE A 1 10.51 -11.78 -17.61
C PHE A 1 10.12 -12.69 -18.78
N GLY A 2 10.52 -13.98 -18.72
CA GLY A 2 10.15 -14.99 -19.69
C GLY A 2 9.00 -15.84 -19.17
N TRP A 3 8.10 -16.13 -20.09
CA TRP A 3 6.98 -17.04 -19.95
C TRP A 3 6.89 -17.85 -21.24
N PRO A 4 6.54 -19.14 -21.20
CA PRO A 4 6.42 -19.92 -22.43
C PRO A 4 5.50 -19.27 -23.45
N ALA A 5 5.91 -19.26 -24.71
CA ALA A 5 5.12 -18.71 -25.79
C ALA A 5 3.72 -19.34 -25.83
N ILE A 6 2.70 -18.58 -26.23
CA ILE A 6 1.29 -19.01 -26.16
C ILE A 6 1.02 -20.33 -26.85
N HIS A 7 1.67 -20.57 -28.00
CA HIS A 7 1.52 -21.83 -28.76
C HIS A 7 2.25 -23.04 -28.11
N LYS A 8 3.13 -22.79 -27.13
CA LYS A 8 3.72 -23.83 -26.26
C LYS A 8 2.90 -24.08 -24.99
N ARG A 9 1.98 -23.21 -24.66
CA ARG A 9 1.08 -23.38 -23.51
C ARG A 9 -0.06 -24.34 -23.80
N TYR A 10 -0.42 -24.54 -25.07
CA TYR A 10 -1.48 -25.47 -25.47
C TYR A 10 -1.22 -26.93 -25.06
N ASP A 11 0.04 -27.33 -24.97
CA ASP A 11 0.42 -28.64 -24.48
C ASP A 11 0.36 -28.79 -22.95
N GLN A 12 0.14 -27.66 -22.23
CA GLN A 12 0.05 -27.57 -20.77
C GLN A 12 -1.32 -27.02 -20.33
N ILE A 13 -2.38 -27.49 -20.95
CA ILE A 13 -3.78 -27.01 -20.87
C ILE A 13 -4.36 -26.91 -19.44
N ASN A 14 -3.63 -27.28 -18.40
CA ASN A 14 -4.11 -27.27 -17.01
C ASN A 14 -3.44 -26.23 -16.11
N LEU A 15 -2.55 -25.37 -16.61
CA LEU A 15 -2.03 -24.26 -15.79
C LEU A 15 -3.09 -23.17 -15.69
N LYS A 16 -3.74 -23.09 -14.53
CA LYS A 16 -4.52 -21.93 -14.15
C LYS A 16 -3.57 -20.76 -13.85
N ASP A 17 -4.05 -19.52 -13.94
CA ASP A 17 -3.23 -18.35 -13.56
C ASP A 17 -2.70 -18.44 -12.11
N SER A 18 -3.37 -19.24 -11.25
CA SER A 18 -2.90 -19.61 -9.92
C SER A 18 -1.63 -20.47 -9.88
N ASP A 19 -1.20 -21.01 -11.03
CA ASP A 19 -0.06 -21.92 -11.12
C ASP A 19 1.23 -21.20 -11.55
N ILE A 20 1.18 -19.87 -11.68
CA ILE A 20 2.38 -19.04 -11.89
C ILE A 20 3.08 -18.89 -10.55
N ILE A 21 4.07 -19.74 -10.33
CA ILE A 21 4.91 -19.68 -9.15
C ILE A 21 6.27 -19.07 -9.50
N PRO A 22 6.95 -18.40 -8.56
CA PRO A 22 8.26 -17.78 -8.83
C PRO A 22 9.28 -18.72 -9.45
N GLU A 23 9.21 -20.01 -9.13
CA GLU A 23 10.14 -21.04 -9.57
C GLU A 23 10.08 -21.33 -11.07
N ILE A 24 8.99 -20.99 -11.74
CA ILE A 24 8.85 -21.15 -13.20
C ILE A 24 9.17 -19.87 -13.97
N LEU A 25 9.39 -18.77 -13.29
CA LEU A 25 9.75 -17.51 -13.91
C LEU A 25 11.25 -17.46 -14.18
N PHE A 26 11.61 -16.89 -15.31
CA PHE A 26 13.00 -16.62 -15.63
C PHE A 26 13.15 -15.22 -16.22
N ILE A 27 14.39 -14.72 -16.17
CA ILE A 27 14.73 -13.42 -16.73
C ILE A 27 15.81 -13.64 -17.76
N ASP A 28 15.54 -13.26 -18.98
CA ASP A 28 16.51 -13.20 -20.03
C ASP A 28 17.22 -11.85 -19.99
N CYS A 29 18.50 -11.86 -19.64
CA CYS A 29 19.38 -10.70 -19.66
C CYS A 29 20.37 -10.72 -20.84
N GLY A 30 20.18 -11.63 -21.79
CA GLY A 30 21.05 -11.82 -22.94
C GLY A 30 22.38 -12.54 -22.66
N ALA A 31 22.63 -12.91 -21.40
CA ALA A 31 23.86 -13.65 -21.04
C ALA A 31 23.77 -15.13 -21.43
N LYS A 32 24.87 -15.67 -21.92
CA LYS A 32 24.96 -17.07 -22.41
C LYS A 32 25.40 -18.05 -21.32
N ASN A 33 25.97 -17.56 -20.23
CA ASN A 33 26.50 -18.39 -19.16
C ASN A 33 26.61 -17.56 -17.84
N LYS A 34 26.89 -18.26 -16.75
CA LYS A 34 27.00 -17.69 -15.41
C LYS A 34 28.03 -16.54 -15.32
N ASN A 35 29.19 -16.69 -15.97
CA ASN A 35 30.23 -15.66 -15.91
C ASN A 35 29.77 -14.34 -16.54
N GLU A 36 28.97 -14.42 -17.60
CA GLU A 36 28.41 -13.22 -18.23
C GLU A 36 27.34 -12.58 -17.34
N VAL A 37 26.52 -13.36 -16.65
CA VAL A 37 25.56 -12.88 -15.65
C VAL A 37 26.27 -12.14 -14.51
N GLU A 38 27.34 -12.72 -13.99
CA GLU A 38 28.15 -12.11 -12.92
C GLU A 38 28.84 -10.80 -13.38
N LYS A 39 29.30 -10.74 -14.64
CA LYS A 39 29.85 -9.50 -15.22
C LYS A 39 28.83 -8.38 -15.34
N LEU A 40 27.55 -8.70 -15.50
CA LEU A 40 26.46 -7.73 -15.46
C LEU A 40 26.15 -7.25 -14.03
N GLY A 41 26.83 -7.75 -13.01
CA GLY A 41 26.59 -7.42 -11.60
C GLY A 41 25.42 -8.16 -10.98
N ILE A 42 24.83 -9.12 -11.69
CA ILE A 42 23.69 -9.92 -11.22
C ILE A 42 24.23 -11.08 -10.37
N ARG A 43 23.73 -11.22 -9.18
CA ARG A 43 24.13 -12.26 -8.21
C ARG A 43 22.93 -12.93 -7.55
N ILE A 44 23.15 -14.08 -6.94
CA ILE A 44 22.14 -14.74 -6.11
C ILE A 44 21.69 -13.76 -4.99
N GLY A 45 20.38 -13.60 -4.82
CA GLY A 45 19.79 -12.64 -3.89
C GLY A 45 19.68 -11.22 -4.43
N ALA A 46 19.98 -10.96 -5.69
CA ALA A 46 19.70 -9.66 -6.31
C ALA A 46 18.20 -9.47 -6.45
N PHE A 47 17.72 -8.28 -6.08
CA PHE A 47 16.34 -7.89 -6.33
C PHE A 47 16.13 -7.62 -7.82
N ILE A 48 15.00 -8.09 -8.31
CA ILE A 48 14.58 -7.91 -9.69
C ILE A 48 13.26 -7.19 -9.70
N THR A 49 13.24 -6.04 -10.35
CA THR A 49 12.03 -5.21 -10.41
C THR A 49 11.81 -4.73 -11.85
N TYR A 50 10.58 -4.45 -12.20
CA TYR A 50 10.30 -3.74 -13.45
C TYR A 50 10.89 -2.34 -13.39
N ASP A 51 11.15 -1.76 -14.55
CA ASP A 51 11.58 -0.37 -14.64
C ASP A 51 10.55 0.56 -14.00
N VAL A 52 11.07 1.63 -13.38
CA VAL A 52 10.24 2.61 -12.67
C VAL A 52 9.86 3.71 -13.63
N GLY A 53 8.61 3.72 -14.03
CA GLY A 53 8.04 4.78 -14.82
C GLY A 53 6.66 5.16 -14.29
N TYR A 54 6.15 6.29 -14.74
CA TYR A 54 4.76 6.63 -14.64
C TYR A 54 4.31 7.23 -15.96
N ASP A 55 3.04 7.07 -16.27
CA ASP A 55 2.40 7.68 -17.42
C ASP A 55 1.16 8.44 -16.98
N GLU A 56 0.86 9.53 -17.68
CA GLU A 56 -0.36 10.28 -17.49
C GLU A 56 -1.46 9.74 -18.40
N LEU A 57 -2.61 9.49 -17.82
CA LEU A 57 -3.80 9.02 -18.50
C LEU A 57 -4.83 10.16 -18.64
N ALA A 58 -5.87 9.92 -19.42
CA ALA A 58 -7.00 10.83 -19.50
C ALA A 58 -7.62 11.12 -18.12
N ASN A 59 -8.28 12.27 -17.99
CA ASN A 59 -8.94 12.71 -16.75
C ASN A 59 -8.01 12.90 -15.55
N SER A 60 -6.77 13.36 -15.79
CA SER A 60 -5.77 13.62 -14.74
C SER A 60 -5.45 12.39 -13.89
N ARG A 61 -5.55 11.23 -14.48
CA ARG A 61 -5.12 9.98 -13.83
C ARG A 61 -3.66 9.69 -14.17
N ILE A 62 -3.02 8.99 -13.28
CA ILE A 62 -1.67 8.48 -13.50
C ILE A 62 -1.65 6.97 -13.32
N ILE A 63 -0.76 6.32 -14.04
CA ILE A 63 -0.41 4.93 -13.82
C ILE A 63 1.08 4.86 -13.49
N GLY A 64 1.43 4.04 -12.52
CA GLY A 64 2.83 3.89 -12.13
C GLY A 64 3.04 2.66 -11.28
N ARG A 65 4.28 2.20 -11.25
CA ARG A 65 4.63 1.04 -10.45
C ARG A 65 4.85 1.41 -8.98
N GLY A 66 4.27 0.60 -8.09
CA GLY A 66 4.44 0.74 -6.65
C GLY A 66 3.72 1.98 -6.09
N LEU A 67 2.63 2.40 -6.73
CA LEU A 67 1.71 3.39 -6.12
C LEU A 67 1.17 2.84 -4.81
N ASP A 68 1.02 1.55 -4.71
CA ASP A 68 0.94 0.80 -3.47
C ASP A 68 2.37 0.53 -2.93
N ASN A 69 2.80 1.13 -1.84
CA ASN A 69 2.15 2.30 -1.23
C ASN A 69 3.12 3.50 -1.21
N LYS A 70 3.75 3.81 -2.36
CA LYS A 70 4.59 5.02 -2.50
C LYS A 70 3.78 6.31 -2.33
N ILE A 71 2.50 6.27 -2.68
CA ILE A 71 1.64 7.44 -2.54
C ILE A 71 1.39 7.79 -1.06
N GLY A 72 1.20 6.79 -0.21
CA GLY A 72 1.12 7.01 1.24
C GLY A 72 2.42 7.56 1.80
N GLY A 73 3.57 7.04 1.35
CA GLY A 73 4.88 7.58 1.70
C GLY A 73 5.04 9.06 1.31
N PHE A 74 4.59 9.43 0.11
CA PHE A 74 4.57 10.82 -0.33
C PHE A 74 3.69 11.70 0.57
N ILE A 75 2.49 11.23 0.92
CA ILE A 75 1.54 11.99 1.75
C ILE A 75 2.12 12.28 3.14
N ILE A 76 2.69 11.28 3.80
CA ILE A 76 3.27 11.52 5.14
C ILE A 76 4.47 12.47 5.09
N ALA A 77 5.25 12.44 4.01
CA ALA A 77 6.33 13.39 3.79
C ALA A 77 5.80 14.82 3.57
N GLU A 78 4.74 14.99 2.79
CA GLU A 78 4.09 16.31 2.59
C GLU A 78 3.47 16.83 3.89
N VAL A 79 2.91 15.98 4.74
CA VAL A 79 2.43 16.38 6.08
C VAL A 79 3.56 16.98 6.91
N ALA A 80 4.73 16.32 6.96
CA ALA A 80 5.90 16.84 7.67
C ALA A 80 6.37 18.19 7.10
N LYS A 81 6.42 18.29 5.78
CA LYS A 81 6.79 19.50 5.06
C LYS A 81 5.81 20.65 5.33
N LEU A 82 4.51 20.42 5.27
CA LEU A 82 3.49 21.43 5.57
C LEU A 82 3.57 21.93 7.00
N ILE A 83 3.80 21.07 7.97
CA ILE A 83 4.01 21.46 9.37
C ILE A 83 5.23 22.38 9.48
N SER A 84 6.32 22.04 8.84
CA SER A 84 7.57 22.81 8.87
C SER A 84 7.43 24.17 8.18
N ILE A 85 6.92 24.20 6.95
CA ILE A 85 6.80 25.45 6.16
C ILE A 85 5.84 26.42 6.81
N ASN A 86 4.70 25.94 7.29
CA ASN A 86 3.69 26.77 7.94
C ASN A 86 4.02 27.05 9.42
N LYS A 87 5.16 26.57 9.91
CA LYS A 87 5.59 26.75 11.32
C LYS A 87 4.50 26.36 12.32
N ILE A 88 3.78 25.29 12.01
CA ILE A 88 2.67 24.80 12.87
C ILE A 88 3.27 24.32 14.18
N LYS A 89 2.87 24.98 15.29
CA LYS A 89 3.27 24.53 16.62
C LYS A 89 2.48 23.30 17.02
N ILE A 90 3.20 22.21 17.25
CA ILE A 90 2.65 20.97 17.81
C ILE A 90 3.18 20.80 19.23
N ASN A 91 2.35 20.28 20.11
CA ASN A 91 2.67 20.04 21.53
C ASN A 91 2.81 18.54 21.85
N PHE A 92 3.12 17.75 20.85
CA PHE A 92 3.36 16.32 20.94
C PHE A 92 4.52 15.92 20.02
N SER A 93 5.10 14.75 20.22
CA SER A 93 6.10 14.19 19.30
C SER A 93 5.39 13.57 18.10
N LEU A 94 5.76 14.01 16.91
CA LEU A 94 5.28 13.43 15.65
C LEU A 94 6.37 12.57 15.04
N TYR A 95 6.06 11.33 14.76
CA TYR A 95 6.90 10.39 14.04
C TYR A 95 6.33 10.17 12.64
N ILE A 96 7.14 10.45 11.63
CA ILE A 96 6.83 10.09 10.24
C ILE A 96 7.56 8.78 9.95
N VAL A 97 6.80 7.74 9.67
CA VAL A 97 7.31 6.38 9.55
C VAL A 97 7.04 5.85 8.16
N ASN A 98 8.09 5.40 7.50
CA ASN A 98 7.98 4.59 6.28
C ASN A 98 8.45 3.18 6.63
N ALA A 99 7.50 2.29 6.87
CA ALA A 99 7.76 0.91 7.26
C ALA A 99 8.16 0.07 6.05
N VAL A 100 8.88 -1.01 6.30
CA VAL A 100 9.28 -2.00 5.29
C VAL A 100 8.52 -3.30 5.52
N GLN A 101 8.44 -4.14 4.47
CA GLN A 101 7.87 -5.48 4.57
C GLN A 101 6.38 -5.48 4.96
N GLU A 102 5.63 -4.50 4.50
CA GLU A 102 4.18 -4.49 4.67
C GLU A 102 3.57 -5.71 3.96
N GLU A 103 3.84 -5.90 2.67
CA GLU A 103 3.33 -6.93 1.77
C GLU A 103 3.62 -8.39 2.19
N ILE A 104 4.52 -8.58 3.13
CA ILE A 104 4.90 -9.90 3.65
C ILE A 104 4.66 -10.04 5.15
N GLY A 105 3.69 -9.28 5.68
CA GLY A 105 3.18 -9.42 7.04
C GLY A 105 3.60 -8.33 8.01
N HIS A 106 3.65 -7.07 7.57
CA HIS A 106 3.74 -5.87 8.41
C HIS A 106 4.96 -5.80 9.35
N LYS A 107 6.08 -6.46 8.99
CA LYS A 107 7.21 -6.70 9.92
C LYS A 107 7.90 -5.43 10.39
N GLY A 108 8.08 -4.47 9.48
CA GLY A 108 8.64 -3.17 9.82
C GLY A 108 7.76 -2.40 10.79
N ALA A 109 6.46 -2.36 10.53
CA ALA A 109 5.47 -1.71 11.39
C ALA A 109 5.39 -2.34 12.78
N GLU A 110 5.42 -3.67 12.90
CA GLU A 110 5.45 -4.37 14.18
C GLU A 110 6.65 -3.95 15.06
N ILE A 111 7.84 -3.87 14.46
CA ILE A 111 9.06 -3.49 15.17
C ILE A 111 9.00 -2.03 15.60
N ILE A 112 8.56 -1.15 14.69
CA ILE A 112 8.50 0.29 14.95
C ILE A 112 7.42 0.61 15.99
N ALA A 113 6.24 -0.02 15.91
CA ALA A 113 5.17 0.14 16.89
C ALA A 113 5.64 -0.21 18.31
N LYS A 114 6.37 -1.32 18.46
CA LYS A 114 6.95 -1.73 19.75
C LYS A 114 8.02 -0.76 20.24
N LYS A 115 8.87 -0.27 19.32
CA LYS A 115 9.99 0.62 19.66
C LYS A 115 9.54 2.02 20.05
N ILE A 116 8.61 2.60 19.29
CA ILE A 116 8.10 3.96 19.52
C ILE A 116 7.06 3.97 20.63
N ASN A 117 6.23 2.92 20.71
CA ASN A 117 5.09 2.81 21.61
C ASN A 117 4.19 4.06 21.56
N PRO A 118 3.62 4.39 20.41
CA PRO A 118 2.90 5.65 20.22
C PRO A 118 1.56 5.66 20.96
N ASN A 119 1.09 6.84 21.33
CA ASN A 119 -0.23 7.01 21.93
C ASN A 119 -1.38 6.94 20.90
N ILE A 120 -1.07 7.27 19.65
CA ILE A 120 -1.98 7.25 18.50
C ILE A 120 -1.18 6.90 17.26
N ALA A 121 -1.76 6.10 16.37
CA ALA A 121 -1.24 5.84 15.05
C ALA A 121 -2.28 6.19 13.97
N ILE A 122 -1.84 6.87 12.92
CA ILE A 122 -2.64 7.11 11.71
C ILE A 122 -1.87 6.49 10.55
N ILE A 123 -2.45 5.49 9.95
CA ILE A 123 -1.87 4.73 8.87
C ILE A 123 -2.45 5.24 7.55
N THR A 124 -1.61 5.36 6.53
CA THR A 124 -2.04 5.63 5.16
C THR A 124 -1.76 4.40 4.32
N ASP A 125 -2.73 3.99 3.55
CA ASP A 125 -2.61 2.89 2.63
C ASP A 125 -3.46 3.12 1.38
N VAL A 126 -3.56 2.14 0.50
CA VAL A 126 -4.38 2.19 -0.70
C VAL A 126 -5.62 1.31 -0.55
N ILE A 127 -6.57 1.49 -1.43
CA ILE A 127 -7.79 0.67 -1.52
C ILE A 127 -8.25 0.65 -2.98
N HIS A 128 -8.92 -0.41 -3.40
CA HIS A 128 -9.41 -0.51 -4.78
C HIS A 128 -10.52 0.49 -5.10
N ASP A 129 -10.43 1.12 -6.28
CA ASP A 129 -11.61 1.74 -6.92
C ASP A 129 -12.57 0.63 -7.35
N THR A 130 -13.76 0.62 -6.77
CA THR A 130 -14.74 -0.43 -7.04
C THR A 130 -15.49 -0.27 -8.37
N ASN A 131 -15.15 0.75 -9.16
CA ASN A 131 -15.54 0.83 -10.57
C ASN A 131 -14.61 0.02 -11.48
N THR A 132 -13.52 -0.51 -10.94
CA THR A 132 -12.63 -1.43 -11.66
C THR A 132 -13.40 -2.68 -12.08
N PRO A 133 -13.29 -3.12 -13.36
CA PRO A 133 -13.94 -4.33 -13.82
C PRO A 133 -13.65 -5.53 -12.91
N MET A 134 -14.66 -6.37 -12.67
CA MET A 134 -14.64 -7.58 -11.85
C MET A 134 -14.62 -7.35 -10.31
N ILE A 135 -14.50 -6.13 -9.82
CA ILE A 135 -14.69 -5.83 -8.39
C ILE A 135 -16.20 -5.71 -8.11
N LYS A 136 -16.65 -6.42 -7.07
CA LYS A 136 -18.06 -6.44 -6.66
C LYS A 136 -18.32 -5.41 -5.58
N LYS A 137 -19.02 -4.33 -5.92
CA LYS A 137 -19.38 -3.25 -4.98
C LYS A 137 -20.16 -3.75 -3.76
N GLU A 138 -20.94 -4.80 -3.92
CA GLU A 138 -21.72 -5.40 -2.83
C GLU A 138 -20.83 -6.02 -1.74
N LEU A 139 -19.58 -6.35 -2.08
CA LEU A 139 -18.62 -6.93 -1.15
C LEU A 139 -17.62 -5.91 -0.64
N GLU A 140 -17.13 -5.02 -1.52
CA GLU A 140 -16.01 -4.11 -1.25
C GLU A 140 -16.46 -2.69 -0.87
N GLY A 141 -17.74 -2.37 -1.09
CA GLY A 141 -18.28 -1.03 -0.90
C GLY A 141 -18.29 -0.20 -2.20
N ASP A 142 -18.77 1.03 -2.12
CA ASP A 142 -18.84 1.95 -3.26
C ASP A 142 -17.74 3.02 -3.14
N ILE A 143 -16.57 2.68 -3.61
CA ILE A 143 -15.36 3.51 -3.55
C ILE A 143 -14.99 3.96 -4.95
N THR A 144 -14.73 5.24 -5.12
CA THR A 144 -14.40 5.83 -6.41
C THR A 144 -13.16 6.71 -6.30
N ILE A 145 -12.21 6.51 -7.21
CA ILE A 145 -11.00 7.34 -7.34
C ILE A 145 -11.39 8.80 -7.63
N GLY A 146 -10.72 9.74 -6.95
CA GLY A 146 -10.97 11.18 -7.10
C GLY A 146 -12.09 11.74 -6.22
N LEU A 147 -12.87 10.91 -5.51
CA LEU A 147 -13.92 11.36 -4.60
C LEU A 147 -13.45 11.50 -3.13
N GLY A 148 -12.16 11.62 -2.92
CA GLY A 148 -11.56 11.82 -1.60
C GLY A 148 -11.08 10.52 -0.94
N PRO A 149 -10.36 10.65 0.19
CA PRO A 149 -9.83 9.52 0.93
C PRO A 149 -10.93 8.67 1.54
N VAL A 150 -10.60 7.42 1.84
CA VAL A 150 -11.51 6.43 2.42
C VAL A 150 -11.16 6.21 3.88
N LEU A 151 -12.15 6.28 4.75
CA LEU A 151 -12.03 5.95 6.17
C LEU A 151 -12.65 4.59 6.43
N THR A 152 -11.86 3.68 6.97
CA THR A 152 -12.27 2.31 7.26
C THR A 152 -12.87 2.20 8.66
N TYR A 153 -13.89 1.35 8.81
CA TYR A 153 -14.37 0.84 10.09
C TYR A 153 -14.01 -0.64 10.20
N GLY A 154 -13.49 -1.05 11.35
CA GLY A 154 -13.09 -2.44 11.56
C GLY A 154 -12.54 -2.68 12.96
N PRO A 155 -12.19 -3.94 13.29
CA PRO A 155 -11.72 -4.31 14.62
C PRO A 155 -10.45 -3.59 15.07
N SER A 156 -9.51 -3.33 14.15
CA SER A 156 -8.25 -2.62 14.42
C SER A 156 -8.40 -1.08 14.45
N ILE A 157 -9.57 -0.57 14.06
CA ILE A 157 -9.82 0.87 13.96
C ILE A 157 -10.41 1.42 15.26
N HIS A 158 -9.72 2.37 15.87
CA HIS A 158 -10.20 3.00 17.09
C HIS A 158 -11.35 3.98 16.82
N LYS A 159 -12.54 3.61 17.23
CA LYS A 159 -13.81 4.28 16.90
C LYS A 159 -13.82 5.78 17.20
N LYS A 160 -13.32 6.19 18.37
CA LYS A 160 -13.29 7.62 18.76
C LYS A 160 -12.29 8.41 17.93
N LEU A 161 -11.13 7.84 17.62
CA LEU A 161 -10.12 8.46 16.75
C LEU A 161 -10.69 8.66 15.35
N ASN A 162 -11.30 7.63 14.78
CA ASN A 162 -11.93 7.71 13.46
C ASN A 162 -13.00 8.82 13.40
N GLN A 163 -13.84 8.93 14.45
CA GLN A 163 -14.82 10.00 14.56
C GLN A 163 -14.18 11.39 14.63
N GLN A 164 -13.02 11.54 15.27
CA GLN A 164 -12.30 12.82 15.31
C GLN A 164 -11.77 13.19 13.92
N ILE A 165 -11.24 12.23 13.16
CA ILE A 165 -10.79 12.42 11.78
C ILE A 165 -11.98 12.87 10.91
N ILE A 166 -13.13 12.20 11.00
CA ILE A 166 -14.36 12.58 10.30
C ILE A 166 -14.79 14.02 10.61
N ARG A 167 -14.78 14.40 11.88
CA ARG A 167 -15.12 15.77 12.29
C ARG A 167 -14.11 16.79 11.74
N CYS A 168 -12.83 16.43 11.69
CA CYS A 168 -11.79 17.24 11.10
C CYS A 168 -12.03 17.44 9.59
N ALA A 169 -12.29 16.36 8.85
CA ALA A 169 -12.61 16.40 7.44
C ALA A 169 -13.82 17.31 7.16
N LYS A 170 -14.92 17.12 7.89
CA LYS A 170 -16.14 17.95 7.76
C LYS A 170 -15.88 19.44 8.02
N ARG A 171 -15.13 19.79 9.06
CA ARG A 171 -14.78 21.19 9.36
C ARG A 171 -13.95 21.84 8.24
N ASN A 172 -13.14 21.07 7.58
CA ASN A 172 -12.27 21.53 6.49
C ASN A 172 -12.89 21.32 5.10
N LYS A 173 -14.15 20.90 5.02
CA LYS A 173 -14.87 20.63 3.75
C LYS A 173 -14.12 19.65 2.85
N ILE A 174 -13.54 18.64 3.47
CA ILE A 174 -12.88 17.52 2.77
C ILE A 174 -13.90 16.40 2.66
N ASP A 175 -14.24 16.03 1.44
CA ASP A 175 -15.08 14.88 1.17
C ASP A 175 -14.33 13.60 1.52
N VAL A 176 -15.02 12.65 2.13
CA VAL A 176 -14.47 11.36 2.52
C VAL A 176 -15.45 10.25 2.17
N GLN A 177 -14.90 9.14 1.78
CA GLN A 177 -15.63 7.91 1.53
C GLN A 177 -15.50 6.96 2.72
N TYR A 178 -16.33 5.92 2.79
CA TYR A 178 -16.35 5.00 3.90
C TYR A 178 -16.38 3.56 3.43
N THR A 179 -15.65 2.71 4.13
CA THR A 179 -15.70 1.26 3.96
C THR A 179 -15.63 0.55 5.30
N THR A 180 -15.84 -0.75 5.29
CA THR A 180 -15.78 -1.60 6.48
C THR A 180 -14.93 -2.82 6.20
N SER A 181 -14.19 -3.25 7.24
CA SER A 181 -13.56 -4.56 7.26
C SER A 181 -14.07 -5.33 8.47
N SER A 182 -14.56 -6.53 8.24
CA SER A 182 -15.11 -7.37 9.31
C SER A 182 -14.02 -8.13 10.09
N TRP A 183 -12.83 -8.25 9.54
CA TRP A 183 -11.76 -9.06 10.11
C TRP A 183 -10.44 -8.33 10.22
N SER A 184 -9.79 -8.04 9.12
CA SER A 184 -8.49 -7.36 9.04
C SER A 184 -8.54 -6.32 7.93
N THR A 185 -7.83 -5.20 8.11
CA THR A 185 -7.68 -4.21 7.05
C THR A 185 -6.65 -4.63 6.01
N GLY A 186 -5.80 -5.61 6.35
CA GLY A 186 -4.69 -6.05 5.51
C GLY A 186 -3.59 -5.00 5.37
N THR A 187 -3.43 -4.10 6.35
CA THR A 187 -2.48 -2.98 6.33
C THR A 187 -1.64 -2.95 7.61
N ASP A 188 -0.69 -2.05 7.69
CA ASP A 188 0.11 -1.82 8.91
C ASP A 188 -0.74 -1.43 10.14
N THR A 189 -2.05 -1.18 9.98
CA THR A 189 -2.94 -0.79 11.08
C THR A 189 -2.98 -1.83 12.19
N GLU A 190 -3.04 -3.12 11.85
CA GLU A 190 -3.05 -4.20 12.83
C GLU A 190 -1.77 -4.25 13.65
N ALA A 191 -0.64 -3.99 13.01
CA ALA A 191 0.66 -3.98 13.68
C ALA A 191 0.74 -2.92 14.78
N PHE A 192 0.13 -1.77 14.56
CA PHE A 192 0.04 -0.71 15.58
C PHE A 192 -1.09 -0.98 16.58
N ALA A 193 -2.30 -1.30 16.12
CA ALA A 193 -3.48 -1.46 16.96
C ALA A 193 -3.29 -2.51 18.05
N TYR A 194 -2.59 -3.59 17.73
CA TYR A 194 -2.36 -4.72 18.65
C TYR A 194 -0.94 -4.75 19.25
N SER A 195 -0.15 -3.69 19.08
CA SER A 195 1.18 -3.58 19.67
C SER A 195 1.11 -3.22 21.16
N ASN A 196 2.04 -3.74 21.94
CA ASN A 196 2.17 -3.47 23.38
C ASN A 196 0.83 -3.65 24.14
N LEU A 197 0.30 -2.58 24.75
CA LEU A 197 -0.98 -2.56 25.45
C LEU A 197 -2.15 -2.12 24.55
N GLY A 198 -1.92 -2.05 23.25
CA GLY A 198 -2.85 -1.52 22.25
C GLY A 198 -2.61 -0.04 21.94
N CYS A 199 -2.64 0.32 20.67
CA CYS A 199 -2.51 1.69 20.22
C CYS A 199 -3.78 2.12 19.48
N PRO A 200 -4.47 3.20 19.89
CA PRO A 200 -5.56 3.76 19.12
C PRO A 200 -5.11 4.08 17.69
N SER A 201 -5.60 3.30 16.73
CA SER A 201 -5.18 3.37 15.34
C SER A 201 -6.33 3.76 14.41
N ALA A 202 -6.02 4.45 13.33
CA ALA A 202 -6.94 4.79 12.25
C ALA A 202 -6.27 4.56 10.90
N LEU A 203 -7.08 4.25 9.90
CA LEU A 203 -6.65 4.04 8.53
C LEU A 203 -7.30 5.07 7.61
N ILE A 204 -6.48 5.73 6.81
CA ILE A 204 -6.89 6.64 5.75
C ILE A 204 -6.34 6.08 4.44
N SER A 205 -7.23 5.53 3.61
CA SER A 205 -6.83 4.89 2.36
C SER A 205 -7.08 5.78 1.15
N LEU A 206 -6.28 5.59 0.12
CA LEU A 206 -6.44 6.25 -1.16
C LEU A 206 -6.94 5.27 -2.20
N PRO A 207 -8.03 5.58 -2.92
CA PRO A 207 -8.51 4.75 -4.02
C PRO A 207 -7.50 4.72 -5.18
N LEU A 208 -7.18 3.52 -5.68
CA LEU A 208 -6.35 3.24 -6.86
C LEU A 208 -7.12 2.39 -7.87
#